data_9827d9cedd8028a71244f658e5f789ec
#
_entry.id   9827d9cedd8028a71244f658e5f789ec
#
_cell.length_a   1.000
_cell.length_b   1.000
_cell.length_c   1.000
_cell.angle_alpha   90.00
_cell.angle_beta   90.00
_cell.angle_gamma   90.00
#
_symmetry.space_group_name_H-M   'P 1'
#
loop_
_entity.id
_entity.type
_entity.pdbx_description
1 polymer ?
#
loop_
_entity_poly.entity_id
_entity_poly.type
_entity_poly.pdbx_seq_one_letter_code
_entity_poly.pdbx_strand_id
1 'polypeptide(L)'
;MRMLHGPTPGPVGDDDLADAYPWPDTTERPYVRAMMVSTLDGAAAGDDGLSGSVSGGADRAVLRAVRRFADVVLVGGGTMKAEGYGPLRARDEDAARREQQGQAKAPVLAVVSGSLDLPLGEGSFADSDVTPIVFTTEKADPTKVDDARKRVEVVQLPGEHVDAATVIDQLHRKGLGRIVCEGGPGLLNQVTDAGLLDEADITVSPMLVGTEKTPDTPMLKDPASFELQHVLTAEEFLMLRYTKADPSNQQGDDQ
;
A
#
# COMPACT_ATOMS: atom_id res chain seq x y z
N MET A 1 -1.53 19.40 -10.22
CA MET A 1 -1.22 19.30 -8.78
C MET A 1 -0.18 20.35 -8.40
N ARG A 2 -0.06 20.72 -7.15
CA ARG A 2 0.92 21.71 -6.69
C ARG A 2 1.61 21.23 -5.42
N MET A 3 2.94 21.31 -5.38
CA MET A 3 3.74 21.07 -4.17
C MET A 3 3.78 22.36 -3.34
N LEU A 4 3.25 22.30 -2.11
CA LEU A 4 3.24 23.41 -1.16
C LEU A 4 4.50 23.43 -0.31
N HIS A 5 5.01 22.26 0.06
CA HIS A 5 6.21 22.02 0.84
C HIS A 5 6.97 20.83 0.24
N GLY A 6 8.30 20.86 0.27
CA GLY A 6 9.17 19.78 -0.21
C GLY A 6 10.34 20.29 -1.05
N PRO A 7 11.06 19.39 -1.73
CA PRO A 7 12.31 19.74 -2.44
C PRO A 7 12.13 20.80 -3.53
N THR A 8 10.98 20.79 -4.21
CA THR A 8 10.73 21.68 -5.37
C THR A 8 9.31 22.23 -5.33
N PRO A 9 9.01 23.22 -4.45
CA PRO A 9 7.69 23.81 -4.39
C PRO A 9 7.26 24.42 -5.75
N GLY A 10 6.01 24.17 -6.13
CA GLY A 10 5.47 24.66 -7.42
C GLY A 10 4.52 23.67 -8.08
N PRO A 11 4.16 23.91 -9.37
CA PRO A 11 3.34 22.98 -10.13
C PRO A 11 4.04 21.62 -10.30
N VAL A 12 3.28 20.51 -10.19
CA VAL A 12 3.73 19.14 -10.45
C VAL A 12 2.82 18.57 -11.53
N GLY A 13 3.42 18.20 -12.66
CA GLY A 13 2.74 17.54 -13.77
C GLY A 13 2.42 16.07 -13.44
N ASP A 14 1.51 15.47 -14.20
CA ASP A 14 1.14 14.06 -13.99
C ASP A 14 2.32 13.11 -14.26
N ASP A 15 3.18 13.48 -15.22
CA ASP A 15 4.36 12.68 -15.56
C ASP A 15 5.44 12.76 -14.47
N ASP A 16 5.57 13.92 -13.80
CA ASP A 16 6.54 14.17 -12.74
C ASP A 16 6.08 13.64 -11.37
N LEU A 17 4.80 13.30 -11.25
CA LEU A 17 4.21 12.90 -9.97
C LEU A 17 4.87 11.64 -9.39
N ALA A 18 5.23 10.68 -10.23
CA ALA A 18 5.93 9.48 -9.77
C ALA A 18 7.33 9.76 -9.24
N ASP A 19 8.00 10.80 -9.74
CA ASP A 19 9.34 11.21 -9.29
C ASP A 19 9.29 11.96 -7.94
N ALA A 20 8.11 12.48 -7.55
CA ALA A 20 7.89 13.01 -6.20
C ALA A 20 7.85 11.90 -5.13
N TYR A 21 7.68 10.63 -5.53
CA TYR A 21 7.65 9.45 -4.66
C TYR A 21 8.77 8.46 -5.04
N PRO A 22 10.04 8.84 -4.88
CA PRO A 22 11.17 8.01 -5.28
C PRO A 22 11.25 6.71 -4.46
N TRP A 23 11.76 5.65 -5.09
CA TRP A 23 12.07 4.40 -4.43
C TRP A 23 13.57 4.34 -4.14
N PRO A 24 13.99 3.97 -2.90
CA PRO A 24 15.39 3.70 -2.61
C PRO A 24 15.83 2.36 -3.25
N ASP A 25 17.11 2.05 -3.12
CA ASP A 25 17.61 0.71 -3.39
C ASP A 25 17.02 -0.28 -2.36
N THR A 26 16.47 -1.37 -2.88
CA THR A 26 15.82 -2.42 -2.08
C THR A 26 16.54 -3.77 -2.18
N THR A 27 17.79 -3.78 -2.62
CA THR A 27 18.58 -5.00 -2.81
C THR A 27 18.86 -5.71 -1.48
N GLU A 28 19.23 -4.94 -0.44
CA GLU A 28 19.58 -5.51 0.87
C GLU A 28 18.39 -5.67 1.80
N ARG A 29 17.39 -4.80 1.71
CA ARG A 29 16.16 -4.85 2.50
C ARG A 29 14.96 -4.32 1.73
N PRO A 30 13.74 -4.79 2.04
CA PRO A 30 12.53 -4.22 1.43
C PRO A 30 12.32 -2.78 1.91
N TYR A 31 11.58 -2.02 1.11
CA TYR A 31 11.04 -0.71 1.48
C TYR A 31 9.53 -0.76 1.41
N VAL A 32 8.87 -0.51 2.53
CA VAL A 32 7.41 -0.60 2.65
C VAL A 32 6.83 0.79 2.81
N ARG A 33 5.97 1.14 1.88
CA ARG A 33 5.22 2.39 1.82
C ARG A 33 3.74 2.12 2.05
N ALA A 34 3.12 2.81 3.00
CA ALA A 34 1.67 2.81 3.16
C ALA A 34 1.05 3.89 2.29
N MET A 35 -0.03 3.57 1.59
CA MET A 35 -0.85 4.53 0.84
C MET A 35 -2.27 4.50 1.38
N MET A 36 -2.71 5.59 2.02
CA MET A 36 -3.98 5.67 2.73
C MET A 36 -4.69 7.00 2.47
N VAL A 37 -6.01 6.97 2.52
CA VAL A 37 -6.85 8.17 2.56
C VAL A 37 -7.54 8.29 3.92
N SER A 38 -7.67 9.50 4.41
CA SER A 38 -8.39 9.83 5.65
C SER A 38 -9.19 11.10 5.47
N THR A 39 -10.34 11.20 6.13
CA THR A 39 -11.11 12.44 6.22
C THR A 39 -10.52 13.38 7.27
N LEU A 40 -11.04 14.62 7.38
CA LEU A 40 -10.61 15.61 8.37
C LEU A 40 -10.82 15.16 9.82
N ASP A 41 -11.78 14.26 10.04
CA ASP A 41 -12.10 13.65 11.34
C ASP A 41 -11.52 12.24 11.51
N GLY A 42 -10.60 11.81 10.61
CA GLY A 42 -9.82 10.59 10.76
C GLY A 42 -10.50 9.31 10.26
N ALA A 43 -11.64 9.39 9.60
CA ALA A 43 -12.28 8.21 9.02
C ALA A 43 -11.55 7.76 7.74
N ALA A 44 -11.35 6.44 7.58
CA ALA A 44 -10.73 5.83 6.39
C ALA A 44 -11.75 5.44 5.31
N ALA A 45 -13.04 5.61 5.56
CA ALA A 45 -14.11 5.25 4.65
C ALA A 45 -15.33 6.17 4.87
N GLY A 46 -16.19 6.24 3.86
CA GLY A 46 -17.46 6.97 3.94
C GLY A 46 -18.59 6.13 4.50
N ASP A 47 -19.83 6.59 4.28
CA ASP A 47 -21.05 5.95 4.77
C ASP A 47 -21.29 4.54 4.23
N ASP A 48 -20.76 4.26 3.07
CA ASP A 48 -20.82 2.95 2.40
C ASP A 48 -19.75 1.95 2.90
N GLY A 49 -18.86 2.40 3.81
CA GLY A 49 -17.74 1.61 4.31
C GLY A 49 -16.57 1.47 3.34
N LEU A 50 -16.56 2.26 2.25
CA LEU A 50 -15.52 2.22 1.23
C LEU A 50 -14.63 3.45 1.27
N SER A 51 -13.32 3.25 1.06
CA SER A 51 -12.36 4.34 0.94
C SER A 51 -12.59 5.16 -0.33
N GLY A 52 -13.11 4.51 -1.37
CA GLY A 52 -13.44 5.15 -2.64
C GLY A 52 -14.43 6.33 -2.54
N SER A 53 -15.31 6.35 -1.54
CA SER A 53 -16.29 7.43 -1.31
C SER A 53 -15.68 8.68 -0.65
N VAL A 54 -14.53 8.55 -0.01
CA VAL A 54 -13.76 9.69 0.55
C VAL A 54 -12.54 10.05 -0.28
N SER A 55 -12.22 9.27 -1.31
CA SER A 55 -11.16 9.51 -2.29
C SER A 55 -11.63 10.43 -3.41
N GLY A 56 -10.69 11.12 -4.06
CA GLY A 56 -10.94 12.01 -5.20
C GLY A 56 -10.02 11.76 -6.38
N GLY A 57 -10.11 12.62 -7.40
CA GLY A 57 -9.24 12.57 -8.58
C GLY A 57 -7.78 12.71 -8.23
N ALA A 58 -7.47 13.66 -7.32
CA ALA A 58 -6.13 13.94 -6.83
C ALA A 58 -5.51 12.74 -6.08
N ASP A 59 -6.26 12.14 -5.15
CA ASP A 59 -5.84 10.95 -4.40
C ASP A 59 -5.54 9.77 -5.34
N ARG A 60 -6.47 9.48 -6.25
CA ARG A 60 -6.28 8.42 -7.26
C ARG A 60 -5.11 8.66 -8.20
N ALA A 61 -4.75 9.94 -8.47
CA ALA A 61 -3.56 10.27 -9.27
C ALA A 61 -2.28 9.91 -8.50
N VAL A 62 -2.20 10.25 -7.20
CA VAL A 62 -1.06 9.87 -6.34
C VAL A 62 -0.98 8.35 -6.20
N LEU A 63 -2.09 7.66 -5.92
CA LEU A 63 -2.12 6.21 -5.84
C LEU A 63 -1.54 5.54 -7.10
N ARG A 64 -1.96 6.01 -8.28
CA ARG A 64 -1.41 5.51 -9.56
C ARG A 64 0.08 5.79 -9.68
N ALA A 65 0.54 7.00 -9.31
CA ALA A 65 1.93 7.40 -9.38
C ALA A 65 2.83 6.55 -8.48
N VAL A 66 2.39 6.32 -7.24
CA VAL A 66 3.09 5.47 -6.25
C VAL A 66 3.21 4.03 -6.74
N ARG A 67 2.16 3.48 -7.38
CA ARG A 67 2.17 2.12 -7.94
C ARG A 67 3.07 1.95 -9.17
N ARG A 68 3.38 3.04 -9.93
CA ARG A 68 4.08 2.93 -11.24
C ARG A 68 5.38 2.14 -11.18
N PHE A 69 6.17 2.31 -10.14
CA PHE A 69 7.47 1.65 -9.97
C PHE A 69 7.55 0.82 -8.68
N ALA A 70 6.41 0.44 -8.13
CA ALA A 70 6.33 -0.59 -7.10
C ALA A 70 6.59 -1.98 -7.72
N ASP A 71 7.15 -2.90 -6.94
CA ASP A 71 7.20 -4.32 -7.29
C ASP A 71 5.90 -5.02 -6.90
N VAL A 72 5.30 -4.56 -5.79
CA VAL A 72 4.14 -5.20 -5.15
C VAL A 72 3.12 -4.18 -4.67
N VAL A 73 1.86 -4.48 -4.90
CA VAL A 73 0.71 -3.90 -4.17
C VAL A 73 0.24 -4.94 -3.17
N LEU A 74 0.45 -4.67 -1.88
CA LEU A 74 0.11 -5.55 -0.77
C LEU A 74 -1.19 -5.11 -0.11
N VAL A 75 -2.17 -6.01 0.00
CA VAL A 75 -3.50 -5.70 0.54
C VAL A 75 -4.08 -6.85 1.36
N GLY A 76 -4.88 -6.54 2.38
CA GLY A 76 -5.63 -7.51 3.14
C GLY A 76 -6.86 -8.03 2.40
N GLY A 77 -7.21 -9.31 2.57
CA GLY A 77 -8.33 -9.96 1.88
C GLY A 77 -9.69 -9.31 2.15
N GLY A 78 -9.88 -8.68 3.31
CA GLY A 78 -11.10 -7.90 3.62
C GLY A 78 -11.23 -6.68 2.72
N THR A 79 -10.18 -5.86 2.65
CA THR A 79 -10.10 -4.67 1.80
C THR A 79 -10.21 -5.05 0.32
N MET A 80 -9.51 -6.12 -0.08
CA MET A 80 -9.58 -6.65 -1.44
C MET A 80 -11.01 -6.94 -1.90
N LYS A 81 -11.84 -7.51 -1.02
CA LYS A 81 -13.25 -7.81 -1.30
C LYS A 81 -14.12 -6.55 -1.30
N ALA A 82 -13.89 -5.65 -0.36
CA ALA A 82 -14.71 -4.47 -0.19
C ALA A 82 -14.51 -3.45 -1.33
N GLU A 83 -13.25 -3.16 -1.68
CA GLU A 83 -12.90 -2.04 -2.58
C GLU A 83 -12.97 -2.38 -4.08
N GLY A 84 -13.14 -3.65 -4.46
CA GLY A 84 -13.29 -4.02 -5.86
C GLY A 84 -12.09 -3.65 -6.74
N TYR A 85 -10.89 -4.10 -6.36
CA TYR A 85 -9.64 -3.80 -7.09
C TYR A 85 -9.71 -4.17 -8.56
N GLY A 86 -9.39 -3.22 -9.42
CA GLY A 86 -9.15 -3.47 -10.85
C GLY A 86 -7.81 -4.17 -11.10
N PRO A 87 -7.60 -4.68 -12.32
CA PRO A 87 -6.36 -5.35 -12.69
C PRO A 87 -5.15 -4.42 -12.61
N LEU A 88 -4.03 -4.95 -12.11
CA LEU A 88 -2.75 -4.23 -12.09
C LEU A 88 -2.06 -4.39 -13.44
N ARG A 89 -1.87 -3.27 -14.11
CA ARG A 89 -1.24 -3.19 -15.43
C ARG A 89 -0.17 -2.12 -15.46
N ALA A 90 0.89 -2.39 -16.19
CA ALA A 90 1.88 -1.38 -16.49
C ALA A 90 1.35 -0.45 -17.60
N ARG A 91 1.86 0.78 -17.61
CA ARG A 91 1.74 1.68 -18.75
C ARG A 91 2.85 1.33 -19.74
N ASP A 92 2.57 1.36 -21.04
CA ASP A 92 3.57 1.07 -22.08
C ASP A 92 4.81 1.99 -21.94
N GLU A 93 4.60 3.24 -21.55
CA GLU A 93 5.66 4.23 -21.32
C GLU A 93 6.56 3.90 -20.12
N ASP A 94 6.11 3.09 -19.17
CA ASP A 94 6.90 2.67 -18.00
C ASP A 94 7.72 1.39 -18.26
N ALA A 95 7.42 0.66 -19.34
CA ALA A 95 7.98 -0.66 -19.61
C ALA A 95 9.53 -0.66 -19.65
N ALA A 96 10.12 0.30 -20.39
CA ALA A 96 11.59 0.39 -20.49
C ALA A 96 12.26 0.70 -19.15
N ARG A 97 11.66 1.59 -18.33
CA ARG A 97 12.20 1.93 -17.00
C ARG A 97 12.07 0.75 -16.04
N ARG A 98 10.94 0.04 -16.05
CA ARG A 98 10.74 -1.16 -15.23
C ARG A 98 11.73 -2.28 -15.60
N GLU A 99 11.95 -2.54 -16.89
CA GLU A 99 12.93 -3.52 -17.38
C GLU A 99 14.35 -3.17 -16.95
N GLN A 100 14.78 -1.90 -17.10
CA GLN A 100 16.08 -1.42 -16.64
C GLN A 100 16.31 -1.60 -15.14
N GLN A 101 15.23 -1.59 -14.35
CA GLN A 101 15.24 -1.78 -12.90
C GLN A 101 15.05 -3.25 -12.50
N GLY A 102 15.01 -4.18 -13.45
CA GLY A 102 14.81 -5.61 -13.21
C GLY A 102 13.42 -5.97 -12.70
N GLN A 103 12.43 -5.08 -12.86
CA GLN A 103 11.06 -5.28 -12.39
C GLN A 103 10.23 -6.11 -13.39
N ALA A 104 9.20 -6.80 -12.88
CA ALA A 104 8.16 -7.37 -13.72
C ALA A 104 7.44 -6.29 -14.54
N LYS A 105 6.76 -6.66 -15.61
CA LYS A 105 6.06 -5.70 -16.50
C LYS A 105 5.02 -4.83 -15.79
N ALA A 106 4.40 -5.33 -14.72
CA ALA A 106 3.48 -4.61 -13.85
C ALA A 106 3.75 -4.97 -12.38
N PRO A 107 3.25 -4.19 -11.40
CA PRO A 107 3.29 -4.59 -9.99
C PRO A 107 2.56 -5.93 -9.78
N VAL A 108 3.08 -6.76 -8.90
CA VAL A 108 2.41 -7.98 -8.45
C VAL A 108 1.33 -7.60 -7.43
N LEU A 109 0.12 -8.10 -7.58
CA LEU A 109 -0.88 -8.05 -6.51
C LEU A 109 -0.54 -9.13 -5.48
N ALA A 110 -0.29 -8.74 -4.23
CA ALA A 110 -0.11 -9.65 -3.11
C ALA A 110 -1.26 -9.48 -2.11
N VAL A 111 -1.95 -10.57 -1.78
CA VAL A 111 -3.12 -10.53 -0.89
C VAL A 111 -2.89 -11.41 0.32
N VAL A 112 -3.12 -10.86 1.52
CA VAL A 112 -3.09 -11.59 2.78
C VAL A 112 -4.50 -12.03 3.13
N SER A 113 -4.76 -13.35 3.11
CA SER A 113 -6.10 -13.90 3.39
C SER A 113 -6.04 -15.24 4.11
N GLY A 114 -6.47 -15.27 5.37
CA GLY A 114 -6.58 -16.53 6.12
C GLY A 114 -7.72 -17.44 5.63
N SER A 115 -8.82 -16.87 5.14
CA SER A 115 -10.01 -17.64 4.73
C SER A 115 -10.01 -18.09 3.27
N LEU A 116 -9.15 -17.47 2.41
CA LEU A 116 -9.16 -17.65 0.94
C LEU A 116 -10.51 -17.36 0.27
N ASP A 117 -11.38 -16.63 0.97
CA ASP A 117 -12.66 -16.21 0.42
C ASP A 117 -12.43 -14.95 -0.42
N LEU A 118 -11.96 -15.13 -1.66
CA LEU A 118 -11.52 -14.08 -2.58
C LEU A 118 -12.16 -14.29 -3.97
N PRO A 119 -12.44 -13.21 -4.73
CA PRO A 119 -13.01 -13.28 -6.07
C PRO A 119 -11.96 -13.67 -7.12
N LEU A 120 -11.36 -14.85 -6.99
CA LEU A 120 -10.19 -15.30 -7.78
C LEU A 120 -10.44 -15.41 -9.29
N GLY A 121 -11.70 -15.39 -9.74
CA GLY A 121 -12.07 -15.50 -11.14
C GLY A 121 -12.30 -14.17 -11.85
N GLU A 122 -12.14 -13.05 -11.18
CA GLU A 122 -12.59 -11.75 -11.65
C GLU A 122 -11.55 -10.65 -11.37
N GLY A 123 -11.66 -9.53 -12.10
CA GLY A 123 -10.95 -8.30 -11.84
C GLY A 123 -9.44 -8.46 -11.74
N SER A 124 -8.89 -8.00 -10.64
CA SER A 124 -7.45 -7.98 -10.40
C SER A 124 -6.80 -9.36 -10.33
N PHE A 125 -7.53 -10.42 -9.97
CA PHE A 125 -6.99 -11.77 -9.97
C PHE A 125 -6.91 -12.41 -11.36
N ALA A 126 -7.90 -12.15 -12.22
CA ALA A 126 -7.98 -12.77 -13.55
C ALA A 126 -7.23 -11.98 -14.62
N ASP A 127 -7.24 -10.64 -14.52
CA ASP A 127 -6.88 -9.75 -15.63
C ASP A 127 -5.60 -8.94 -15.38
N SER A 128 -4.91 -9.14 -14.25
CA SER A 128 -3.61 -8.49 -13.98
C SER A 128 -2.53 -9.05 -14.90
N ASP A 129 -1.60 -8.19 -15.27
CA ASP A 129 -0.50 -8.55 -16.19
C ASP A 129 0.52 -9.53 -15.59
N VAL A 130 0.59 -9.61 -14.27
CA VAL A 130 1.45 -10.54 -13.53
C VAL A 130 0.59 -11.37 -12.61
N THR A 131 0.86 -12.66 -12.52
CA THR A 131 0.11 -13.60 -11.66
C THR A 131 0.12 -13.11 -10.21
N PRO A 132 -1.05 -12.90 -9.58
CA PRO A 132 -1.14 -12.50 -8.19
C PRO A 132 -0.59 -13.57 -7.22
N ILE A 133 -0.16 -13.13 -6.04
CA ILE A 133 0.28 -13.99 -4.94
C ILE A 133 -0.74 -13.87 -3.80
N VAL A 134 -1.17 -15.00 -3.25
CA VAL A 134 -2.02 -15.03 -2.06
C VAL A 134 -1.28 -15.71 -0.92
N PHE A 135 -1.11 -14.98 0.17
CA PHE A 135 -0.53 -15.49 1.42
C PHE A 135 -1.65 -15.97 2.34
N THR A 136 -1.54 -17.21 2.80
CA THR A 136 -2.48 -17.82 3.73
C THR A 136 -1.73 -18.65 4.77
N THR A 137 -2.44 -19.32 5.67
CA THR A 137 -1.82 -20.22 6.65
C THR A 137 -1.84 -21.67 6.19
N GLU A 138 -0.97 -22.51 6.76
CA GLU A 138 -1.01 -23.97 6.56
C GLU A 138 -2.31 -24.61 7.06
N LYS A 139 -3.09 -23.88 7.88
CA LYS A 139 -4.40 -24.31 8.39
C LYS A 139 -5.58 -23.92 7.51
N ALA A 140 -5.34 -23.23 6.42
CA ALA A 140 -6.39 -22.91 5.45
C ALA A 140 -7.04 -24.18 4.88
N ASP A 141 -8.31 -24.10 4.52
CA ASP A 141 -9.06 -25.20 3.93
C ASP A 141 -8.32 -25.74 2.69
N PRO A 142 -7.89 -26.99 2.67
CA PRO A 142 -7.15 -27.58 1.55
C PRO A 142 -7.88 -27.47 0.21
N THR A 143 -9.21 -27.59 0.22
CA THR A 143 -10.03 -27.48 -1.01
C THR A 143 -9.93 -26.07 -1.58
N LYS A 144 -10.01 -25.04 -0.72
CA LYS A 144 -9.87 -23.63 -1.14
C LYS A 144 -8.45 -23.33 -1.62
N VAL A 145 -7.43 -23.92 -0.98
CA VAL A 145 -6.02 -23.80 -1.40
C VAL A 145 -5.83 -24.38 -2.79
N ASP A 146 -6.33 -25.59 -3.04
CA ASP A 146 -6.21 -26.25 -4.34
C ASP A 146 -6.97 -25.51 -5.46
N ASP A 147 -8.12 -24.93 -5.15
CA ASP A 147 -8.87 -24.09 -6.09
C ASP A 147 -8.14 -22.77 -6.37
N ALA A 148 -7.57 -22.12 -5.36
CA ALA A 148 -6.81 -20.90 -5.51
C ALA A 148 -5.56 -21.11 -6.38
N ARG A 149 -4.83 -22.20 -6.20
CA ARG A 149 -3.63 -22.57 -6.97
C ARG A 149 -3.86 -22.70 -8.48
N LYS A 150 -5.11 -22.89 -8.91
CA LYS A 150 -5.44 -22.93 -10.35
C LYS A 150 -5.37 -21.56 -11.02
N ARG A 151 -5.33 -20.47 -10.23
CA ARG A 151 -5.44 -19.09 -10.72
C ARG A 151 -4.34 -18.14 -10.23
N VAL A 152 -3.81 -18.38 -9.02
CA VAL A 152 -2.84 -17.52 -8.36
C VAL A 152 -1.72 -18.36 -7.75
N GLU A 153 -0.59 -17.73 -7.47
CA GLU A 153 0.42 -18.32 -6.61
C GLU A 153 -0.09 -18.32 -5.16
N VAL A 154 -0.11 -19.46 -4.49
CA VAL A 154 -0.50 -19.58 -3.08
C VAL A 154 0.71 -19.92 -2.23
N VAL A 155 1.02 -19.04 -1.29
CA VAL A 155 2.08 -19.22 -0.28
C VAL A 155 1.42 -19.50 1.06
N GLN A 156 1.62 -20.72 1.58
CA GLN A 156 1.14 -21.10 2.91
C GLN A 156 2.22 -20.83 3.93
N LEU A 157 1.89 -20.09 4.97
CA LEU A 157 2.78 -19.73 6.06
C LEU A 157 2.41 -20.50 7.35
N PRO A 158 3.39 -20.82 8.21
CA PRO A 158 3.10 -21.48 9.48
C PRO A 158 2.30 -20.56 10.42
N GLY A 159 1.55 -21.18 11.36
CA GLY A 159 0.80 -20.46 12.38
C GLY A 159 -0.71 -20.39 12.16
N GLU A 160 -1.40 -19.75 13.12
CA GLU A 160 -2.86 -19.56 13.10
C GLU A 160 -3.26 -18.38 12.22
N HIS A 161 -2.40 -17.38 12.15
CA HIS A 161 -2.61 -16.13 11.39
C HIS A 161 -1.41 -15.87 10.50
N VAL A 162 -1.67 -15.19 9.38
CA VAL A 162 -0.61 -14.74 8.49
C VAL A 162 0.12 -13.57 9.15
N ASP A 163 1.42 -13.73 9.37
CA ASP A 163 2.29 -12.68 9.94
C ASP A 163 2.81 -11.76 8.83
N ALA A 164 2.58 -10.46 8.97
CA ALA A 164 2.96 -9.47 7.96
C ALA A 164 4.48 -9.38 7.75
N ALA A 165 5.28 -9.55 8.81
CA ALA A 165 6.74 -9.53 8.68
C ALA A 165 7.24 -10.70 7.83
N THR A 166 6.67 -11.89 8.04
CA THR A 166 6.97 -13.08 7.23
C THR A 166 6.55 -12.87 5.76
N VAL A 167 5.40 -12.23 5.51
CA VAL A 167 4.95 -11.90 4.14
C VAL A 167 5.96 -11.00 3.44
N ILE A 168 6.39 -9.92 4.11
CA ILE A 168 7.35 -8.95 3.56
C ILE A 168 8.70 -9.61 3.27
N ASP A 169 9.20 -10.47 4.18
CA ASP A 169 10.42 -11.26 3.96
C ASP A 169 10.30 -12.18 2.75
N GLN A 170 9.18 -12.90 2.61
CA GLN A 170 8.94 -13.77 1.45
C GLN A 170 8.87 -13.00 0.13
N LEU A 171 8.25 -11.81 0.12
CA LEU A 171 8.23 -10.93 -1.05
C LEU A 171 9.65 -10.47 -1.41
N HIS A 172 10.42 -10.02 -0.43
CA HIS A 172 11.81 -9.59 -0.65
C HIS A 172 12.70 -10.71 -1.19
N ARG A 173 12.59 -11.93 -0.66
CA ARG A 173 13.30 -13.11 -1.19
C ARG A 173 12.95 -13.46 -2.63
N LYS A 174 11.79 -13.04 -3.11
CA LYS A 174 11.38 -13.15 -4.52
C LYS A 174 11.91 -12.00 -5.39
N GLY A 175 12.70 -11.07 -4.83
CA GLY A 175 13.17 -9.87 -5.53
C GLY A 175 12.12 -8.76 -5.62
N LEU A 176 11.06 -8.82 -4.81
CA LEU A 176 9.95 -7.87 -4.78
C LEU A 176 10.10 -6.94 -3.58
N GLY A 177 11.07 -6.03 -3.63
CA GLY A 177 11.47 -5.20 -2.49
C GLY A 177 10.71 -3.87 -2.36
N ARG A 178 10.11 -3.33 -3.43
CA ARG A 178 9.37 -2.07 -3.44
C ARG A 178 7.89 -2.34 -3.19
N ILE A 179 7.44 -2.25 -1.94
CA ILE A 179 6.11 -2.70 -1.50
C ILE A 179 5.23 -1.50 -1.18
N VAL A 180 4.09 -1.38 -1.87
CA VAL A 180 3.00 -0.46 -1.50
C VAL A 180 1.97 -1.24 -0.70
N CYS A 181 1.84 -0.93 0.59
CA CYS A 181 0.81 -1.47 1.47
C CYS A 181 -0.43 -0.56 1.41
N GLU A 182 -1.54 -1.10 0.93
CA GLU A 182 -2.81 -0.38 0.82
C GLU A 182 -3.83 -0.83 1.89
N GLY A 183 -3.31 -1.40 2.94
CA GLY A 183 -4.12 -1.80 4.09
C GLY A 183 -4.81 -3.17 3.87
N GLY A 184 -5.97 -3.56 4.49
CA GLY A 184 -6.69 -2.73 5.48
C GLY A 184 -5.99 -2.50 6.82
N PRO A 185 -6.71 -1.91 7.74
CA PRO A 185 -6.15 -1.42 9.00
C PRO A 185 -5.36 -2.47 9.79
N GLY A 186 -5.88 -3.69 9.87
CA GLY A 186 -5.20 -4.77 10.60
C GLY A 186 -3.85 -5.16 9.98
N LEU A 187 -3.72 -5.16 8.65
CA LEU A 187 -2.46 -5.44 7.97
C LEU A 187 -1.47 -4.29 8.16
N LEU A 188 -1.93 -3.04 8.01
CA LEU A 188 -1.10 -1.86 8.22
C LEU A 188 -0.56 -1.79 9.65
N ASN A 189 -1.39 -2.08 10.65
CA ASN A 189 -0.96 -2.13 12.05
C ASN A 189 0.12 -3.21 12.28
N GLN A 190 -0.04 -4.42 11.70
CA GLN A 190 0.99 -5.46 11.82
C GLN A 190 2.32 -5.01 11.19
N VAL A 191 2.30 -4.36 10.03
CA VAL A 191 3.50 -3.82 9.36
C VAL A 191 4.16 -2.76 10.24
N THR A 192 3.36 -1.85 10.82
CA THR A 192 3.86 -0.77 11.68
C THR A 192 4.42 -1.31 12.99
N ASP A 193 3.71 -2.22 13.67
CA ASP A 193 4.13 -2.86 14.93
C ASP A 193 5.40 -3.70 14.77
N ALA A 194 5.62 -4.26 13.58
CA ALA A 194 6.84 -4.96 13.23
C ALA A 194 8.02 -4.01 12.91
N GLY A 195 7.79 -2.69 12.92
CA GLY A 195 8.80 -1.68 12.60
C GLY A 195 9.20 -1.65 11.12
N LEU A 196 8.40 -2.25 10.24
CA LEU A 196 8.70 -2.43 8.82
C LEU A 196 8.14 -1.32 7.92
N LEU A 197 7.32 -0.41 8.45
CA LEU A 197 6.82 0.72 7.68
C LEU A 197 7.90 1.79 7.57
N ASP A 198 8.36 2.07 6.34
CA ASP A 198 9.40 3.05 6.02
C ASP A 198 8.81 4.42 5.63
N GLU A 199 7.64 4.41 5.00
CA GLU A 199 7.01 5.62 4.45
C GLU A 199 5.50 5.54 4.59
N ALA A 200 4.88 6.68 4.92
CA ALA A 200 3.43 6.84 5.00
C ALA A 200 3.00 7.98 4.06
N ASP A 201 2.26 7.62 3.01
CA ASP A 201 1.64 8.54 2.07
C ASP A 201 0.15 8.66 2.44
N ILE A 202 -0.20 9.78 3.05
CA ILE A 202 -1.56 10.01 3.58
C ILE A 202 -2.25 11.11 2.79
N THR A 203 -3.36 10.77 2.17
CA THR A 203 -4.26 11.76 1.59
C THR A 203 -5.28 12.20 2.63
N VAL A 204 -5.38 13.51 2.85
CA VAL A 204 -6.44 14.11 3.67
C VAL A 204 -7.54 14.62 2.75
N SER A 205 -8.70 13.96 2.82
CA SER A 205 -9.92 14.34 2.11
C SER A 205 -10.60 15.52 2.80
N PRO A 206 -11.14 16.51 2.06
CA PRO A 206 -11.79 17.69 2.63
C PRO A 206 -13.23 17.38 3.15
N MET A 207 -13.40 16.23 3.81
CA MET A 207 -14.69 15.73 4.27
C MET A 207 -14.71 15.49 5.78
N LEU A 208 -15.90 15.61 6.38
CA LEU A 208 -16.23 15.11 7.71
C LEU A 208 -17.35 14.07 7.54
N VAL A 209 -17.14 12.86 8.04
CA VAL A 209 -18.12 11.76 7.91
C VAL A 209 -18.63 11.23 9.26
N GLY A 210 -18.04 11.69 10.37
CA GLY A 210 -18.36 11.27 11.73
C GLY A 210 -17.47 10.12 12.24
N THR A 211 -17.08 10.20 13.50
CA THR A 211 -16.11 9.29 14.13
C THR A 211 -16.65 7.88 14.42
N GLU A 212 -17.96 7.66 14.38
CA GLU A 212 -18.56 6.33 14.58
C GLU A 212 -18.14 5.30 13.51
N LYS A 213 -17.54 5.80 12.41
CA LYS A 213 -17.07 4.98 11.28
C LYS A 213 -15.56 4.82 11.23
N THR A 214 -14.86 5.22 12.26
CA THR A 214 -13.45 4.84 12.43
C THR A 214 -13.42 3.32 12.64
N PRO A 215 -12.62 2.57 11.87
CA PRO A 215 -12.51 1.12 12.07
C PRO A 215 -12.20 0.82 13.53
N ASP A 216 -12.86 -0.19 14.12
CA ASP A 216 -12.47 -0.76 15.42
C ASP A 216 -11.16 -1.53 15.22
N THR A 217 -10.09 -0.77 15.07
CA THR A 217 -8.77 -1.26 14.75
C THR A 217 -7.94 -1.25 16.03
N PRO A 218 -7.28 -2.35 16.38
CA PRO A 218 -6.39 -2.38 17.54
C PRO A 218 -5.40 -1.20 17.47
N MET A 219 -5.14 -0.57 18.61
CA MET A 219 -4.07 0.44 18.70
C MET A 219 -2.71 -0.20 18.42
N LEU A 220 -1.79 0.58 17.89
CA LEU A 220 -0.39 0.18 17.77
C LEU A 220 0.17 -0.15 19.17
N LYS A 221 1.09 -1.10 19.26
CA LYS A 221 1.80 -1.44 20.50
C LYS A 221 2.62 -0.26 20.98
N ASP A 222 3.35 0.36 20.06
CA ASP A 222 4.16 1.54 20.31
C ASP A 222 3.89 2.60 19.24
N PRO A 223 3.88 3.91 19.60
CA PRO A 223 3.80 4.98 18.62
C PRO A 223 4.97 4.96 17.65
N ALA A 224 4.70 5.17 16.35
CA ALA A 224 5.71 5.33 15.32
C ALA A 224 5.80 6.80 14.90
N SER A 225 7.01 7.35 14.81
CA SER A 225 7.27 8.74 14.42
C SER A 225 7.81 8.82 13.00
N PHE A 226 7.35 9.84 12.27
CA PHE A 226 7.69 10.08 10.88
C PHE A 226 8.05 11.55 10.66
N GLU A 227 8.88 11.81 9.65
CA GLU A 227 9.31 13.15 9.23
C GLU A 227 8.60 13.53 7.92
N LEU A 228 8.03 14.74 7.86
CA LEU A 228 7.35 15.27 6.68
C LEU A 228 8.37 15.53 5.57
N GLN A 229 8.14 14.95 4.40
CA GLN A 229 8.98 15.10 3.22
C GLN A 229 8.40 16.10 2.22
N HIS A 230 7.10 15.97 1.92
CA HIS A 230 6.40 16.96 1.09
C HIS A 230 4.90 17.02 1.37
N VAL A 231 4.30 18.12 0.92
CA VAL A 231 2.85 18.33 0.87
C VAL A 231 2.46 18.70 -0.55
N LEU A 232 1.58 17.90 -1.15
CA LEU A 232 0.92 18.23 -2.41
C LEU A 232 -0.52 18.64 -2.16
N THR A 233 -1.08 19.46 -3.05
CA THR A 233 -2.51 19.80 -3.04
C THR A 233 -3.08 19.80 -4.44
N ALA A 234 -4.31 19.33 -4.57
CA ALA A 234 -5.18 19.46 -5.74
C ALA A 234 -6.61 19.13 -5.32
N GLU A 235 -7.62 19.78 -5.92
CA GLU A 235 -9.04 19.50 -5.68
C GLU A 235 -9.42 19.57 -4.19
N GLU A 236 -8.82 20.51 -3.44
CA GLU A 236 -8.99 20.69 -1.98
C GLU A 236 -8.42 19.54 -1.11
N PHE A 237 -7.82 18.50 -1.71
CA PHE A 237 -7.11 17.45 -1.00
C PHE A 237 -5.70 17.88 -0.62
N LEU A 238 -5.20 17.35 0.51
CA LEU A 238 -3.78 17.38 0.88
C LEU A 238 -3.22 15.97 0.77
N MET A 239 -2.11 15.83 0.05
CA MET A 239 -1.36 14.57 -0.02
C MET A 239 -0.02 14.77 0.68
N LEU A 240 0.16 14.03 1.75
CA LEU A 240 1.27 14.14 2.70
C LEU A 240 2.18 12.94 2.53
N ARG A 241 3.46 13.18 2.30
CA ARG A 241 4.47 12.13 2.30
C ARG A 241 5.34 12.24 3.55
N TYR A 242 5.39 11.18 4.32
CA TYR A 242 6.20 11.05 5.50
C TYR A 242 7.16 9.87 5.38
N THR A 243 8.41 10.01 5.81
CA THR A 243 9.34 8.88 5.96
C THR A 243 9.59 8.61 7.43
N LYS A 244 9.91 7.36 7.78
CA LYS A 244 10.25 6.98 9.15
C LYS A 244 11.38 7.88 9.66
N ALA A 245 11.19 8.45 10.85
CA ALA A 245 12.20 9.30 11.48
C ALA A 245 13.47 8.50 11.79
N ASP A 246 14.63 9.06 11.48
CA ASP A 246 15.91 8.48 11.89
C ASP A 246 16.08 8.69 13.40
N PRO A 247 16.24 7.62 14.20
CA PRO A 247 16.43 7.73 15.64
C PRO A 247 17.62 8.65 16.05
N SER A 248 18.59 8.84 15.15
CA SER A 248 19.73 9.71 15.40
C SER A 248 19.39 11.21 15.38
N ASN A 249 18.30 11.60 14.71
CA ASN A 249 17.86 13.01 14.60
C ASN A 249 17.04 13.51 15.80
N GLN A 250 16.56 12.61 16.68
CA GLN A 250 15.68 12.97 17.80
C GLN A 250 16.43 13.51 19.05
N GLN A 251 17.77 13.62 19.03
CA GLN A 251 18.56 14.07 20.18
C GLN A 251 18.86 15.59 20.20
N GLY A 252 18.25 16.38 19.33
CA GLY A 252 18.62 17.80 19.11
C GLY A 252 17.71 18.88 19.72
N ASP A 253 16.49 18.60 20.16
CA ASP A 253 15.49 19.63 20.53
C ASP A 253 15.15 19.75 22.03
N ASP A 254 15.93 19.21 22.94
CA ASP A 254 15.81 19.45 24.39
C ASP A 254 16.85 20.47 24.88
N GLN A 255 16.76 21.72 24.38
CA GLN A 255 17.40 22.87 25.01
C GLN A 255 16.51 24.11 24.98
#